data_dd46b5ede14f8db850470c2d85477e00
#
_entry.id   dd46b5ede14f8db850470c2d85477e00
#
_cell.length_a   1.000
_cell.length_b   1.000
_cell.length_c   1.000
_cell.angle_alpha   90.00
_cell.angle_beta   90.00
_cell.angle_gamma   90.00
#
_symmetry.space_group_name_H-M   'P 1'
#
loop_
_entity.id
_entity.type
_entity.pdbx_description
1 polymer ?
#
loop_
_entity_poly.entity_id
_entity_poly.type
_entity_poly.pdbx_seq_one_letter_code
_entity_poly.pdbx_strand_id
1 'polypeptide(L)'
;MEKSLVRIPAGVVFDDFCAWAAAEGLWGPENLSLIPGEVGASAVQNIGAYGVEAKDIIDTVHAFDRVGHRFVDIPAADCGYGYRTSNFKTAWKGRYIITAVTFRLSTTPNPVLDYGGVRKALEARFLDSALPGSARNDKTAAPAEGCSPKAEGPAPVIPSAAKESEIVMPDLIGHLSPRMIRETIIGIREKKLPDPAKIGSAGSFFCNPVISREHFEKIVATAREENGPDYEVPHYEVGEKVKVPAAWMIDQCGFKGMRLGGAQVYPNQPLVIVNATGDATPQDIIALERRVIDTIQDKYGITLHPEVEHV
;
A
#
# COMPACT_ATOMS: atom_id res chain seq x y z
N MET A 1 8.43 -0.35 -26.67
CA MET A 1 7.66 -1.15 -25.71
C MET A 1 6.26 -1.31 -26.28
N GLU A 2 5.84 -2.53 -26.50
CA GLU A 2 4.51 -2.84 -26.98
C GLU A 2 3.52 -2.66 -25.80
N LYS A 3 2.45 -1.89 -26.01
CA LYS A 3 1.48 -1.56 -24.98
C LYS A 3 0.10 -2.05 -25.41
N SER A 4 -0.61 -2.67 -24.50
CA SER A 4 -1.98 -3.12 -24.70
C SER A 4 -2.94 -2.13 -24.02
N LEU A 5 -3.98 -1.68 -24.73
CA LEU A 5 -5.07 -0.90 -24.18
C LEU A 5 -6.20 -1.84 -23.76
N VAL A 6 -6.59 -1.77 -22.50
CA VAL A 6 -7.62 -2.65 -21.93
C VAL A 6 -8.67 -1.79 -21.24
N ARG A 7 -9.93 -1.90 -21.72
CA ARG A 7 -11.08 -1.19 -21.14
C ARG A 7 -11.76 -2.06 -20.11
N ILE A 8 -11.83 -1.59 -18.86
CA ILE A 8 -12.43 -2.29 -17.72
C ILE A 8 -13.64 -1.50 -17.22
N PRO A 9 -14.82 -2.13 -17.01
CA PRO A 9 -15.98 -1.49 -16.41
C PRO A 9 -15.69 -0.94 -15.01
N ALA A 10 -16.33 0.19 -14.68
CA ALA A 10 -16.08 0.90 -13.40
C ALA A 10 -16.41 0.08 -12.15
N GLY A 11 -17.41 -0.81 -12.21
CA GLY A 11 -17.84 -1.66 -11.09
C GLY A 11 -17.05 -2.97 -10.93
N VAL A 12 -16.00 -3.20 -11.71
CA VAL A 12 -15.11 -4.34 -11.50
C VAL A 12 -14.26 -4.09 -10.25
N VAL A 13 -14.14 -5.09 -9.37
CA VAL A 13 -13.23 -5.03 -8.22
C VAL A 13 -11.80 -4.81 -8.72
N PHE A 14 -11.13 -3.79 -8.20
CA PHE A 14 -9.81 -3.40 -8.72
C PHE A 14 -8.77 -4.52 -8.57
N ASP A 15 -8.83 -5.30 -7.49
CA ASP A 15 -7.93 -6.43 -7.29
C ASP A 15 -8.16 -7.58 -8.27
N ASP A 16 -9.41 -7.81 -8.71
CA ASP A 16 -9.71 -8.79 -9.75
C ASP A 16 -9.10 -8.38 -11.09
N PHE A 17 -9.12 -7.08 -11.41
CA PHE A 17 -8.39 -6.55 -12.56
C PHE A 17 -6.88 -6.77 -12.44
N CYS A 18 -6.27 -6.52 -11.26
CA CYS A 18 -4.85 -6.80 -11.03
C CYS A 18 -4.53 -8.29 -11.20
N ALA A 19 -5.40 -9.16 -10.70
CA ALA A 19 -5.24 -10.61 -10.81
C ALA A 19 -5.30 -11.09 -12.27
N TRP A 20 -6.29 -10.59 -13.01
CA TRP A 20 -6.44 -10.89 -14.43
C TRP A 20 -5.23 -10.40 -15.24
N ALA A 21 -4.80 -9.14 -15.05
CA ALA A 21 -3.64 -8.59 -15.77
C ALA A 21 -2.36 -9.41 -15.50
N ALA A 22 -2.15 -9.82 -14.24
CA ALA A 22 -1.01 -10.65 -13.86
C ALA A 22 -1.07 -12.06 -14.49
N ALA A 23 -2.26 -12.65 -14.65
CA ALA A 23 -2.46 -13.93 -15.30
C ALA A 23 -2.18 -13.87 -16.81
N GLU A 24 -2.53 -12.75 -17.47
CA GLU A 24 -2.25 -12.47 -18.87
C GLU A 24 -0.79 -12.02 -19.13
N GLY A 25 0.06 -11.95 -18.09
CA GLY A 25 1.44 -11.48 -18.20
C GLY A 25 1.58 -9.99 -18.48
N LEU A 26 0.54 -9.19 -18.21
CA LEU A 26 0.51 -7.75 -18.44
C LEU A 26 1.03 -6.99 -17.21
N TRP A 27 1.94 -6.06 -17.44
CA TRP A 27 2.60 -5.24 -16.42
C TRP A 27 1.90 -3.89 -16.25
N GLY A 28 1.88 -3.41 -15.01
CA GLY A 28 1.40 -2.08 -14.62
C GLY A 28 0.62 -2.07 -13.31
N PRO A 29 -0.45 -2.87 -13.13
CA PRO A 29 -1.25 -2.83 -11.92
C PRO A 29 -0.76 -3.75 -10.79
N GLU A 30 0.29 -4.55 -10.96
CA GLU A 30 0.74 -5.57 -10.00
C GLU A 30 1.06 -4.99 -8.61
N ASN A 31 1.65 -3.80 -8.55
CA ASN A 31 1.96 -3.10 -7.29
C ASN A 31 0.71 -2.57 -6.57
N LEU A 32 -0.41 -2.43 -7.28
CA LEU A 32 -1.68 -1.95 -6.74
C LEU A 32 -2.58 -3.08 -6.23
N SER A 33 -2.07 -4.31 -6.20
CA SER A 33 -2.80 -5.50 -5.76
C SER A 33 -3.33 -5.38 -4.34
N LEU A 34 -4.48 -6.00 -4.09
CA LEU A 34 -5.18 -6.04 -2.81
C LEU A 34 -5.60 -4.64 -2.29
N ILE A 35 -5.66 -3.59 -3.15
CA ILE A 35 -6.29 -2.33 -2.79
C ILE A 35 -7.81 -2.53 -2.89
N PRO A 36 -8.56 -2.32 -1.78
CA PRO A 36 -10.01 -2.46 -1.83
C PRO A 36 -10.66 -1.37 -2.66
N GLY A 37 -11.79 -1.68 -3.26
CA GLY A 37 -12.58 -0.78 -4.09
C GLY A 37 -12.65 -1.21 -5.55
N GLU A 38 -13.30 -0.38 -6.35
CA GLU A 38 -13.62 -0.66 -7.74
C GLU A 38 -12.76 0.17 -8.70
N VAL A 39 -12.71 -0.25 -9.95
CA VAL A 39 -11.95 0.39 -11.03
C VAL A 39 -12.35 1.87 -11.19
N GLY A 40 -13.64 2.21 -11.12
CA GLY A 40 -14.10 3.60 -11.23
C GLY A 40 -13.56 4.47 -10.09
N ALA A 41 -13.56 3.95 -8.85
CA ALA A 41 -13.03 4.64 -7.67
C ALA A 41 -11.51 4.84 -7.76
N SER A 42 -10.79 3.91 -8.40
CA SER A 42 -9.35 4.03 -8.61
C SER A 42 -8.96 5.29 -9.39
N ALA A 43 -9.76 5.64 -10.40
CA ALA A 43 -9.57 6.83 -11.21
C ALA A 43 -9.96 8.12 -10.45
N VAL A 44 -10.96 8.09 -9.56
CA VAL A 44 -11.35 9.25 -8.74
C VAL A 44 -10.26 9.61 -7.75
N GLN A 45 -9.78 8.63 -7.00
CA GLN A 45 -8.82 8.82 -5.90
C GLN A 45 -7.38 8.91 -6.39
N ASN A 46 -7.08 8.50 -7.64
CA ASN A 46 -5.71 8.22 -8.07
C ASN A 46 -5.02 7.30 -7.06
N ILE A 47 -5.59 6.09 -6.87
CA ILE A 47 -5.05 5.13 -5.90
C ILE A 47 -3.58 4.84 -6.17
N GLY A 48 -2.82 4.53 -5.14
CA GLY A 48 -1.40 4.26 -5.30
C GLY A 48 -0.83 3.48 -4.12
N ALA A 49 0.07 2.56 -4.44
CA ALA A 49 0.81 1.77 -3.49
C ALA A 49 2.16 1.33 -4.10
N TYR A 50 3.15 1.09 -3.26
CA TYR A 50 4.45 0.54 -3.63
C TYR A 50 5.10 1.20 -4.86
N GLY A 51 5.05 2.53 -4.91
CA GLY A 51 5.70 3.33 -5.95
C GLY A 51 4.93 3.50 -7.26
N VAL A 52 3.72 2.92 -7.38
CA VAL A 52 2.84 3.04 -8.56
C VAL A 52 1.56 3.77 -8.18
N GLU A 53 1.07 4.64 -9.05
CA GLU A 53 -0.23 5.29 -8.96
C GLU A 53 -1.12 4.91 -10.16
N ALA A 54 -2.45 4.95 -9.99
CA ALA A 54 -3.38 4.59 -11.06
C ALA A 54 -3.18 5.44 -12.33
N LYS A 55 -2.84 6.73 -12.18
CA LYS A 55 -2.53 7.64 -13.30
C LYS A 55 -1.39 7.15 -14.20
N ASP A 56 -0.46 6.35 -13.66
CA ASP A 56 0.71 5.86 -14.42
C ASP A 56 0.30 4.84 -15.48
N ILE A 57 -0.86 4.20 -15.28
CA ILE A 57 -1.42 3.18 -16.17
C ILE A 57 -2.76 3.55 -16.79
N ILE A 58 -3.46 4.59 -16.32
CA ILE A 58 -4.69 5.08 -16.93
C ILE A 58 -4.37 5.77 -18.27
N ASP A 59 -5.12 5.41 -19.31
CA ASP A 59 -5.11 6.06 -20.62
C ASP A 59 -6.30 7.01 -20.79
N THR A 60 -7.51 6.50 -20.57
CA THR A 60 -8.76 7.22 -20.78
C THR A 60 -9.80 6.83 -19.73
N VAL A 61 -10.51 7.81 -19.20
CA VAL A 61 -11.67 7.60 -18.31
C VAL A 61 -12.94 7.82 -19.10
N HIS A 62 -13.80 6.81 -19.15
CA HIS A 62 -15.11 6.86 -19.81
C HIS A 62 -16.17 7.23 -18.77
N ALA A 63 -16.92 8.28 -19.02
CA ALA A 63 -17.88 8.78 -18.05
C ALA A 63 -19.19 9.29 -18.69
N PHE A 64 -20.26 9.33 -17.90
CA PHE A 64 -21.46 10.05 -18.21
C PHE A 64 -21.42 11.44 -17.57
N ASP A 65 -21.45 12.48 -18.40
CA ASP A 65 -21.55 13.87 -17.94
C ASP A 65 -22.99 14.18 -17.56
N ARG A 66 -23.26 14.35 -16.28
CA ARG A 66 -24.61 14.63 -15.73
C ARG A 66 -25.13 16.02 -16.13
N VAL A 67 -24.26 16.95 -16.44
CA VAL A 67 -24.63 18.32 -16.87
C VAL A 67 -24.89 18.34 -18.36
N GLY A 68 -23.99 17.73 -19.15
CA GLY A 68 -24.11 17.66 -20.61
C GLY A 68 -25.05 16.55 -21.10
N HIS A 69 -25.56 15.68 -20.22
CA HIS A 69 -26.42 14.52 -20.54
C HIS A 69 -25.87 13.64 -21.67
N ARG A 70 -24.56 13.38 -21.65
CA ARG A 70 -23.86 12.61 -22.70
C ARG A 70 -22.73 11.79 -22.14
N PHE A 71 -22.37 10.72 -22.85
CA PHE A 71 -21.13 10.00 -22.59
C PHE A 71 -19.95 10.79 -23.16
N VAL A 72 -18.84 10.76 -22.43
CA VAL A 72 -17.59 11.43 -22.78
C VAL A 72 -16.40 10.54 -22.47
N ASP A 73 -15.36 10.66 -23.28
CA ASP A 73 -14.08 10.03 -23.07
C ASP A 73 -13.07 11.12 -22.65
N ILE A 74 -12.50 10.97 -21.47
CA ILE A 74 -11.62 11.97 -20.86
C ILE A 74 -10.21 11.39 -20.81
N PRO A 75 -9.25 11.94 -21.57
CA PRO A 75 -7.85 11.51 -21.50
C PRO A 75 -7.28 11.67 -20.09
N ALA A 76 -6.39 10.78 -19.69
CA ALA A 76 -5.76 10.84 -18.37
C ALA A 76 -5.06 12.19 -18.10
N ALA A 77 -4.48 12.81 -19.15
CA ALA A 77 -3.84 14.11 -19.06
C ALA A 77 -4.77 15.25 -18.60
N ASP A 78 -6.08 15.13 -18.89
CA ASP A 78 -7.08 16.16 -18.56
C ASP A 78 -7.70 15.92 -17.17
N CYS A 79 -7.47 14.74 -16.56
CA CYS A 79 -8.05 14.38 -15.27
C CYS A 79 -7.43 15.12 -14.07
N GLY A 80 -6.36 15.90 -14.26
CA GLY A 80 -5.72 16.69 -13.21
C GLY A 80 -5.20 15.84 -12.04
N TYR A 81 -4.65 14.66 -12.35
CA TYR A 81 -4.13 13.74 -11.35
C TYR A 81 -2.99 14.32 -10.52
N GLY A 82 -3.09 14.19 -9.22
CA GLY A 82 -2.07 14.47 -8.23
C GLY A 82 -2.04 13.39 -7.15
N TYR A 83 -1.21 13.57 -6.13
CA TYR A 83 -1.12 12.62 -5.02
C TYR A 83 -2.48 12.52 -4.29
N ARG A 84 -3.12 11.36 -4.38
CA ARG A 84 -4.45 11.06 -3.82
C ARG A 84 -5.55 12.03 -4.25
N THR A 85 -5.44 12.61 -5.43
CA THR A 85 -6.43 13.57 -5.96
C THR A 85 -6.56 13.51 -7.47
N SER A 86 -7.72 13.99 -7.95
CA SER A 86 -8.03 14.22 -9.35
C SER A 86 -9.07 15.33 -9.48
N ASN A 87 -9.35 15.77 -10.70
CA ASN A 87 -10.47 16.68 -10.96
C ASN A 87 -11.83 16.08 -10.57
N PHE A 88 -12.00 14.75 -10.63
CA PHE A 88 -13.23 14.09 -10.18
C PHE A 88 -13.49 14.27 -8.68
N LYS A 89 -12.43 14.43 -7.89
CA LYS A 89 -12.51 14.65 -6.45
C LYS A 89 -12.65 16.14 -6.09
N THR A 90 -12.27 17.04 -7.00
CA THR A 90 -12.20 18.48 -6.78
C THR A 90 -13.12 19.24 -7.73
N ALA A 91 -12.61 19.81 -8.81
CA ALA A 91 -13.32 20.70 -9.73
C ALA A 91 -14.55 20.07 -10.42
N TRP A 92 -14.55 18.75 -10.58
CA TRP A 92 -15.62 18.00 -11.21
C TRP A 92 -16.45 17.15 -10.22
N LYS A 93 -16.30 17.39 -8.92
CA LYS A 93 -17.02 16.62 -7.89
C LYS A 93 -18.52 16.60 -8.17
N GLY A 94 -19.08 15.37 -8.30
CA GLY A 94 -20.49 15.14 -8.56
C GLY A 94 -20.96 15.37 -10.01
N ARG A 95 -20.09 15.83 -10.93
CA ARG A 95 -20.44 16.06 -12.33
C ARG A 95 -20.47 14.77 -13.16
N TYR A 96 -19.49 13.91 -13.00
CA TYR A 96 -19.29 12.73 -13.82
C TYR A 96 -19.63 11.43 -13.06
N ILE A 97 -20.26 10.48 -13.78
CA ILE A 97 -20.39 9.09 -13.34
C ILE A 97 -19.42 8.28 -14.20
N ILE A 98 -18.35 7.77 -13.62
CA ILE A 98 -17.40 6.93 -14.35
C ILE A 98 -18.04 5.59 -14.66
N THR A 99 -17.98 5.18 -15.93
CA THR A 99 -18.58 3.94 -16.43
C THR A 99 -17.57 2.88 -16.78
N ALA A 100 -16.37 3.29 -17.19
CA ALA A 100 -15.23 2.40 -17.45
C ALA A 100 -13.92 3.20 -17.40
N VAL A 101 -12.80 2.48 -17.29
CA VAL A 101 -11.44 3.03 -17.41
C VAL A 101 -10.66 2.20 -18.41
N THR A 102 -10.00 2.85 -19.36
CA THR A 102 -9.03 2.20 -20.25
C THR A 102 -7.64 2.34 -19.64
N PHE A 103 -6.99 1.22 -19.42
CA PHE A 103 -5.63 1.13 -18.91
C PHE A 103 -4.65 0.83 -20.05
N ARG A 104 -3.46 1.39 -19.94
CA ARG A 104 -2.32 1.16 -20.83
C ARG A 104 -1.31 0.28 -20.11
N LEU A 105 -1.33 -1.02 -20.44
CA LEU A 105 -0.48 -2.04 -19.82
C LEU A 105 0.69 -2.38 -20.73
N SER A 106 1.79 -2.85 -20.14
CA SER A 106 2.99 -3.27 -20.87
C SER A 106 3.04 -4.80 -21.05
N THR A 107 3.43 -5.25 -22.22
CA THR A 107 3.77 -6.67 -22.48
C THR A 107 5.24 -6.97 -22.18
N THR A 108 6.05 -5.94 -21.95
CA THR A 108 7.46 -6.07 -21.58
C THR A 108 7.66 -5.78 -20.10
N PRO A 109 8.56 -6.51 -19.40
CA PRO A 109 8.84 -6.28 -17.99
C PRO A 109 9.23 -4.84 -17.68
N ASN A 110 8.56 -4.25 -16.70
CA ASN A 110 8.85 -2.92 -16.16
C ASN A 110 8.52 -2.88 -14.66
N PRO A 111 9.16 -3.71 -13.81
CA PRO A 111 8.84 -3.81 -12.40
C PRO A 111 9.29 -2.59 -11.62
N VAL A 112 8.45 -2.10 -10.70
CA VAL A 112 8.78 -1.08 -9.69
C VAL A 112 9.04 -1.78 -8.36
N LEU A 113 10.30 -1.84 -7.92
CA LEU A 113 10.73 -2.65 -6.76
C LEU A 113 11.26 -1.81 -5.59
N ASP A 114 11.61 -0.54 -5.82
CA ASP A 114 12.38 0.27 -4.86
C ASP A 114 11.55 0.89 -3.75
N TYR A 115 10.28 0.55 -3.66
CA TYR A 115 9.37 1.11 -2.66
C TYR A 115 8.82 0.04 -1.71
N GLY A 116 8.67 0.40 -0.43
CA GLY A 116 7.94 -0.40 0.55
C GLY A 116 8.52 -1.77 0.91
N GLY A 117 9.80 -2.02 0.59
CA GLY A 117 10.46 -3.29 0.89
C GLY A 117 10.11 -4.42 -0.08
N VAL A 118 9.52 -4.13 -1.25
CA VAL A 118 9.17 -5.12 -2.28
C VAL A 118 10.39 -5.90 -2.73
N ARG A 119 11.49 -5.21 -3.07
CA ARG A 119 12.76 -5.81 -3.46
C ARG A 119 13.25 -6.82 -2.41
N LYS A 120 13.36 -6.41 -1.15
CA LYS A 120 13.80 -7.26 -0.04
C LYS A 120 12.90 -8.48 0.16
N ALA A 121 11.59 -8.31 0.01
CA ALA A 121 10.63 -9.42 0.13
C ALA A 121 10.75 -10.42 -1.04
N LEU A 122 11.01 -9.94 -2.26
CA LEU A 122 11.29 -10.79 -3.42
C LEU A 122 12.59 -11.57 -3.24
N GLU A 123 13.68 -10.92 -2.82
CA GLU A 123 14.97 -11.55 -2.55
C GLU A 123 14.83 -12.66 -1.51
N ALA A 124 14.15 -12.40 -0.39
CA ALA A 124 13.89 -13.41 0.64
C ALA A 124 13.12 -14.62 0.07
N ARG A 125 12.13 -14.39 -0.79
CA ARG A 125 11.36 -15.46 -1.45
C ARG A 125 12.21 -16.30 -2.38
N PHE A 126 13.15 -15.70 -3.12
CA PHE A 126 14.08 -16.43 -3.97
C PHE A 126 15.08 -17.25 -3.18
N LEU A 127 15.60 -16.72 -2.07
CA LEU A 127 16.50 -17.45 -1.17
C LEU A 127 15.80 -18.67 -0.57
N ASP A 128 14.56 -18.55 -0.09
CA ASP A 128 13.77 -19.68 0.41
C ASP A 128 13.50 -20.75 -0.65
N SER A 129 13.32 -20.36 -1.90
CA SER A 129 13.10 -21.32 -3.00
C SER A 129 14.38 -22.01 -3.48
N ALA A 130 15.55 -21.41 -3.23
CA ALA A 130 16.86 -21.93 -3.63
C ALA A 130 17.46 -22.89 -2.58
N LEU A 131 16.92 -22.95 -1.37
CA LEU A 131 17.39 -23.90 -0.34
C LEU A 131 16.88 -25.30 -0.66
N PRO A 132 17.75 -26.31 -0.79
CA PRO A 132 17.32 -27.70 -1.02
C PRO A 132 16.67 -28.24 0.27
N GLY A 133 15.35 -28.39 0.25
CA GLY A 133 14.59 -28.98 1.38
C GLY A 133 13.22 -28.39 1.70
N SER A 134 12.75 -27.31 1.06
CA SER A 134 11.40 -26.81 1.26
C SER A 134 10.38 -27.57 0.38
N ALA A 135 10.11 -28.83 0.72
CA ALA A 135 8.97 -29.54 0.15
C ALA A 135 7.69 -28.84 0.63
N ARG A 136 6.89 -28.38 -0.32
CA ARG A 136 5.54 -27.83 -0.09
C ARG A 136 4.72 -28.85 0.70
N ASN A 137 4.39 -28.55 1.95
CA ASN A 137 3.38 -29.28 2.70
C ASN A 137 1.98 -28.84 2.23
N ASP A 138 1.50 -29.44 1.18
CA ASP A 138 0.05 -29.55 0.95
C ASP A 138 -0.53 -30.47 2.01
N LYS A 139 -1.11 -29.89 3.06
CA LYS A 139 -1.85 -30.64 4.06
C LYS A 139 -3.35 -30.55 3.79
N THR A 140 -3.82 -31.50 2.98
CA THR A 140 -5.16 -32.09 3.18
C THR A 140 -4.94 -33.53 3.63
N ALA A 141 -5.19 -33.82 4.93
CA ALA A 141 -5.75 -35.08 5.43
C ALA A 141 -5.68 -35.16 6.97
N ALA A 142 -6.70 -35.73 7.53
CA ALA A 142 -7.10 -35.86 8.92
C ALA A 142 -6.26 -36.87 9.76
N PRO A 143 -6.56 -37.07 11.07
CA PRO A 143 -5.59 -37.34 12.11
C PRO A 143 -5.33 -38.85 12.37
N ALA A 144 -4.16 -39.16 12.88
CA ALA A 144 -3.92 -40.42 13.58
C ALA A 144 -2.99 -40.25 14.79
N GLU A 145 -3.31 -40.95 15.83
CA GLU A 145 -2.84 -40.93 17.21
C GLU A 145 -1.40 -41.39 17.42
N GLY A 146 -0.79 -40.86 18.50
CA GLY A 146 0.07 -41.57 19.43
C GLY A 146 1.51 -41.87 19.04
N CYS A 147 2.48 -41.18 19.69
CA CYS A 147 3.54 -41.83 20.45
C CYS A 147 4.49 -40.82 21.13
N SER A 148 4.96 -41.21 22.31
CA SER A 148 5.73 -40.47 23.32
C SER A 148 7.20 -40.19 22.94
N PRO A 149 7.91 -39.34 23.73
CA PRO A 149 9.16 -38.69 23.33
C PRO A 149 10.42 -39.54 23.60
N LYS A 150 11.44 -39.32 22.76
CA LYS A 150 12.81 -39.78 23.05
C LYS A 150 13.86 -38.76 22.65
N ALA A 151 14.64 -38.41 23.69
CA ALA A 151 16.05 -38.11 23.75
C ALA A 151 16.65 -36.99 22.87
N GLU A 152 17.15 -35.99 23.57
CA GLU A 152 18.03 -34.93 23.15
C GLU A 152 19.36 -35.47 22.57
N GLY A 153 19.68 -35.00 21.37
CA GLY A 153 21.01 -35.06 20.80
C GLY A 153 21.61 -33.65 20.69
N PRO A 154 22.93 -33.45 20.70
CA PRO A 154 23.55 -32.14 20.80
C PRO A 154 23.27 -31.26 19.59
N ALA A 155 23.08 -29.95 19.86
CA ALA A 155 22.83 -28.91 18.87
C ALA A 155 23.93 -28.85 17.81
N PRO A 156 23.55 -28.67 16.51
CA PRO A 156 24.55 -28.48 15.47
C PRO A 156 25.20 -27.10 15.62
N VAL A 157 26.52 -27.11 15.62
CA VAL A 157 27.39 -25.93 15.59
C VAL A 157 27.17 -25.21 14.28
N ILE A 158 26.64 -23.98 14.32
CA ILE A 158 26.51 -23.10 13.14
C ILE A 158 27.91 -22.59 12.77
N PRO A 159 28.41 -22.84 11.56
CA PRO A 159 29.64 -22.21 11.10
C PRO A 159 29.39 -20.71 10.90
N SER A 160 30.22 -19.89 11.55
CA SER A 160 30.24 -18.45 11.40
C SER A 160 30.69 -18.07 9.96
N ALA A 161 29.97 -17.06 9.39
CA ALA A 161 30.37 -16.31 8.20
C ALA A 161 30.43 -17.09 6.88
N ALA A 162 29.26 -17.43 6.34
CA ALA A 162 29.11 -17.43 4.89
C ALA A 162 28.99 -15.96 4.45
N LYS A 163 29.94 -15.50 3.62
CA LYS A 163 29.86 -14.21 2.94
C LYS A 163 28.51 -14.11 2.23
N GLU A 164 27.75 -13.05 2.52
CA GLU A 164 26.61 -12.65 1.72
C GLU A 164 27.08 -12.54 0.27
N SER A 165 26.74 -13.52 -0.56
CA SER A 165 26.91 -13.42 -1.98
C SER A 165 25.87 -12.40 -2.44
N GLU A 166 26.32 -11.21 -2.84
CA GLU A 166 25.51 -10.28 -3.63
C GLU A 166 24.94 -11.04 -4.83
N ILE A 167 23.66 -11.37 -4.76
CA ILE A 167 22.94 -11.85 -5.93
C ILE A 167 22.85 -10.66 -6.88
N VAL A 168 23.63 -10.72 -7.97
CA VAL A 168 23.73 -9.64 -8.95
C VAL A 168 22.36 -9.48 -9.61
N MET A 169 21.70 -8.36 -9.31
CA MET A 169 20.32 -8.01 -9.64
C MET A 169 19.91 -8.01 -11.14
N PRO A 170 20.78 -7.86 -12.15
CA PRO A 170 20.39 -7.95 -13.56
C PRO A 170 19.74 -9.28 -13.93
N ASP A 171 20.15 -10.40 -13.31
CA ASP A 171 19.60 -11.73 -13.62
C ASP A 171 18.20 -11.93 -13.02
N LEU A 172 17.85 -11.22 -11.94
CA LEU A 172 16.54 -11.34 -11.29
C LEU A 172 15.42 -10.78 -12.18
N ILE A 173 15.66 -9.64 -12.84
CA ILE A 173 14.62 -8.94 -13.64
C ILE A 173 14.13 -9.80 -14.81
N GLY A 174 15.03 -10.57 -15.42
CA GLY A 174 14.68 -11.47 -16.54
C GLY A 174 13.75 -12.63 -16.16
N HIS A 175 13.66 -12.95 -14.87
CA HIS A 175 12.84 -14.04 -14.34
C HIS A 175 11.58 -13.57 -13.60
N LEU A 176 11.37 -12.25 -13.45
CA LEU A 176 10.19 -11.71 -12.79
C LEU A 176 8.97 -11.80 -13.70
N SER A 177 7.82 -12.07 -13.08
CA SER A 177 6.50 -11.97 -13.71
C SER A 177 5.59 -11.05 -12.90
N PRO A 178 4.55 -10.44 -13.51
CA PRO A 178 3.57 -9.64 -12.78
C PRO A 178 2.94 -10.43 -11.63
N ARG A 179 2.75 -11.73 -11.83
CA ARG A 179 2.21 -12.65 -10.82
C ARG A 179 3.11 -12.74 -9.59
N MET A 180 4.42 -12.88 -9.77
CA MET A 180 5.37 -12.98 -8.65
C MET A 180 5.38 -11.71 -7.81
N ILE A 181 5.34 -10.54 -8.47
CA ILE A 181 5.27 -9.25 -7.77
C ILE A 181 3.94 -9.12 -7.04
N ARG A 182 2.82 -9.41 -7.71
CA ARG A 182 1.49 -9.42 -7.08
C ARG A 182 1.46 -10.30 -5.82
N GLU A 183 1.90 -11.54 -5.89
CA GLU A 183 1.92 -12.45 -4.74
C GLU A 183 2.81 -11.93 -3.59
N THR A 184 3.92 -11.29 -3.92
CA THR A 184 4.81 -10.67 -2.93
C THR A 184 4.13 -9.46 -2.27
N ILE A 185 3.49 -8.60 -3.05
CA ILE A 185 2.72 -7.44 -2.55
C ILE A 185 1.59 -7.91 -1.63
N ILE A 186 0.82 -8.93 -2.04
CA ILE A 186 -0.24 -9.52 -1.21
C ILE A 186 0.34 -9.98 0.14
N GLY A 187 1.42 -10.75 0.14
CA GLY A 187 2.05 -11.22 1.37
C GLY A 187 2.58 -10.10 2.28
N ILE A 188 3.08 -9.00 1.72
CA ILE A 188 3.46 -7.80 2.49
C ILE A 188 2.22 -7.15 3.10
N ARG A 189 1.13 -7.02 2.33
CA ARG A 189 -0.11 -6.34 2.75
C ARG A 189 -0.84 -7.13 3.82
N GLU A 190 -0.99 -8.43 3.66
CA GLU A 190 -1.65 -9.32 4.64
C GLU A 190 -0.96 -9.30 6.02
N LYS A 191 0.38 -9.15 6.04
CA LYS A 191 1.14 -9.01 7.29
C LYS A 191 0.94 -7.64 7.98
N LYS A 192 0.65 -6.60 7.21
CA LYS A 192 0.59 -5.21 7.70
C LYS A 192 -0.83 -4.70 7.91
N LEU A 193 -1.77 -5.10 7.07
CA LEU A 193 -3.13 -4.54 7.05
C LEU A 193 -4.13 -5.49 7.74
N PRO A 194 -5.19 -4.94 8.33
CA PRO A 194 -6.28 -5.75 8.85
C PRO A 194 -7.01 -6.45 7.69
N ASP A 195 -7.49 -7.67 7.94
CA ASP A 195 -8.39 -8.38 7.05
C ASP A 195 -9.80 -7.70 7.12
N PRO A 196 -10.31 -7.10 6.02
CA PRO A 196 -11.59 -6.41 6.04
C PRO A 196 -12.79 -7.32 6.38
N ALA A 197 -12.65 -8.63 6.15
CA ALA A 197 -13.67 -9.61 6.52
C ALA A 197 -13.78 -9.83 8.04
N LYS A 198 -12.73 -9.49 8.79
CA LYS A 198 -12.64 -9.70 10.25
C LYS A 198 -12.75 -8.40 11.04
N ILE A 199 -12.19 -7.32 10.52
CA ILE A 199 -12.12 -6.03 11.22
C ILE A 199 -12.47 -4.91 10.23
N GLY A 200 -13.51 -4.14 10.55
CA GLY A 200 -13.89 -2.97 9.76
C GLY A 200 -12.80 -1.89 9.81
N SER A 201 -12.39 -1.39 8.63
CA SER A 201 -11.49 -0.26 8.50
C SER A 201 -11.76 0.51 7.22
N ALA A 202 -11.36 1.78 7.19
CA ALA A 202 -11.39 2.61 5.98
C ALA A 202 -10.07 2.58 5.20
N GLY A 203 -9.16 1.65 5.54
CA GLY A 203 -7.82 1.60 4.97
C GLY A 203 -6.87 2.64 5.59
N SER A 204 -5.90 3.14 4.80
CA SER A 204 -5.03 4.24 5.24
C SER A 204 -5.86 5.49 5.48
N PHE A 205 -5.85 5.98 6.72
CA PHE A 205 -6.76 7.04 7.15
C PHE A 205 -6.25 8.44 6.80
N PHE A 206 -4.94 8.65 6.81
CA PHE A 206 -4.31 9.95 6.57
C PHE A 206 -3.39 9.95 5.37
N CYS A 207 -3.36 11.09 4.65
CA CYS A 207 -2.34 11.36 3.65
C CYS A 207 -0.97 11.55 4.30
N ASN A 208 0.09 11.11 3.61
CA ASN A 208 1.44 11.48 4.00
C ASN A 208 1.68 12.98 3.68
N PRO A 209 2.03 13.83 4.67
CA PRO A 209 2.25 15.24 4.42
C PRO A 209 3.48 15.49 3.55
N VAL A 210 3.38 16.51 2.69
CA VAL A 210 4.47 17.02 1.87
C VAL A 210 4.81 18.43 2.36
N ILE A 211 5.98 18.59 2.96
CA ILE A 211 6.42 19.80 3.66
C ILE A 211 7.66 20.41 3.01
N SER A 212 8.03 21.64 3.40
CA SER A 212 9.28 22.26 2.97
C SER A 212 10.49 21.54 3.59
N ARG A 213 11.64 21.62 2.94
CA ARG A 213 12.90 21.07 3.48
C ARG A 213 13.26 21.69 4.83
N GLU A 214 13.12 22.99 4.98
CA GLU A 214 13.35 23.70 6.24
C GLU A 214 12.50 23.11 7.40
N HIS A 215 11.22 22.84 7.13
CA HIS A 215 10.34 22.23 8.14
C HIS A 215 10.76 20.79 8.47
N PHE A 216 11.17 20.02 7.46
CA PHE A 216 11.68 18.68 7.66
C PHE A 216 12.94 18.67 8.51
N GLU A 217 13.88 19.59 8.32
CA GLU A 217 15.10 19.71 9.13
C GLU A 217 14.79 19.97 10.60
N LYS A 218 13.74 20.76 10.91
CA LYS A 218 13.27 20.96 12.29
C LYS A 218 12.75 19.65 12.90
N ILE A 219 12.01 18.86 12.12
CA ILE A 219 11.52 17.53 12.57
C ILE A 219 12.70 16.59 12.84
N VAL A 220 13.70 16.58 11.97
CA VAL A 220 14.92 15.78 12.16
C VAL A 220 15.65 16.18 13.44
N ALA A 221 15.78 17.48 13.72
CA ALA A 221 16.40 17.97 14.94
C ALA A 221 15.65 17.47 16.19
N THR A 222 14.32 17.65 16.25
CA THR A 222 13.49 17.14 17.36
C THR A 222 13.59 15.63 17.51
N ALA A 223 13.55 14.88 16.41
CA ALA A 223 13.64 13.42 16.46
C ALA A 223 15.02 12.93 16.95
N ARG A 224 16.10 13.65 16.61
CA ARG A 224 17.46 13.34 17.10
C ARG A 224 17.66 13.69 18.56
N GLU A 225 17.04 14.73 19.07
CA GLU A 225 17.01 15.05 20.49
C GLU A 225 16.35 13.93 21.31
N GLU A 226 15.29 13.34 20.79
CA GLU A 226 14.54 12.27 21.46
C GLU A 226 15.19 10.87 21.34
N ASN A 227 15.81 10.56 20.18
CA ASN A 227 16.24 9.19 19.84
C ASN A 227 17.77 9.04 19.65
N GLY A 228 18.52 10.14 19.74
CA GLY A 228 19.98 10.16 19.56
C GLY A 228 20.42 10.76 18.23
N PRO A 229 21.69 11.20 18.14
CA PRO A 229 22.20 12.02 17.01
C PRO A 229 22.19 11.30 15.66
N ASP A 230 22.28 9.98 15.65
CA ASP A 230 22.31 9.16 14.43
C ASP A 230 20.90 8.72 13.97
N TYR A 231 19.85 9.20 14.64
CA TYR A 231 18.49 8.82 14.27
C TYR A 231 18.09 9.39 12.90
N GLU A 232 17.61 8.51 12.02
CA GLU A 232 17.16 8.85 10.68
C GLU A 232 15.62 8.90 10.63
N VAL A 233 15.07 10.06 10.26
CA VAL A 233 13.64 10.24 10.01
C VAL A 233 13.32 9.70 8.63
N PRO A 234 12.40 8.71 8.50
CA PRO A 234 12.01 8.20 7.20
C PRO A 234 11.33 9.29 6.36
N HIS A 235 11.76 9.42 5.11
CA HIS A 235 11.23 10.43 4.20
C HIS A 235 11.42 10.05 2.73
N TYR A 236 10.75 10.78 1.84
CA TYR A 236 10.88 10.66 0.39
C TYR A 236 11.00 12.04 -0.24
N GLU A 237 11.93 12.20 -1.16
CA GLU A 237 12.11 13.44 -1.91
C GLU A 237 10.97 13.64 -2.93
N VAL A 238 10.40 14.85 -2.98
CA VAL A 238 9.33 15.24 -3.90
C VAL A 238 9.68 16.62 -4.48
N GLY A 239 10.53 16.66 -5.49
CA GLY A 239 11.10 17.90 -6.02
C GLY A 239 11.88 18.64 -4.93
N GLU A 240 11.52 19.91 -4.67
CA GLU A 240 12.13 20.72 -3.60
C GLU A 240 11.52 20.47 -2.21
N LYS A 241 10.51 19.62 -2.12
CA LYS A 241 9.79 19.29 -0.89
C LYS A 241 10.11 17.88 -0.41
N VAL A 242 9.69 17.59 0.81
CA VAL A 242 9.91 16.30 1.46
C VAL A 242 8.56 15.72 1.89
N LYS A 243 8.29 14.48 1.50
CA LYS A 243 7.13 13.73 1.97
C LYS A 243 7.53 12.87 3.18
N VAL A 244 6.87 13.08 4.30
CA VAL A 244 7.11 12.35 5.55
C VAL A 244 6.00 11.33 5.77
N PRO A 245 6.31 10.05 6.11
CA PRO A 245 5.29 9.06 6.39
C PRO A 245 4.45 9.42 7.62
N ALA A 246 3.14 9.61 7.43
CA ALA A 246 2.21 9.87 8.53
C ALA A 246 2.20 8.70 9.55
N ALA A 247 2.36 7.46 9.09
CA ALA A 247 2.49 6.30 9.97
C ALA A 247 3.63 6.43 10.98
N TRP A 248 4.79 6.97 10.56
CA TRP A 248 5.91 7.23 11.45
C TRP A 248 5.55 8.30 12.50
N MET A 249 4.95 9.42 12.09
CA MET A 249 4.54 10.48 13.03
C MET A 249 3.55 9.95 14.08
N ILE A 250 2.56 9.17 13.65
CA ILE A 250 1.55 8.57 14.52
C ILE A 250 2.21 7.60 15.52
N ASP A 251 3.17 6.79 15.06
CA ASP A 251 3.93 5.86 15.91
C ASP A 251 4.80 6.61 16.93
N GLN A 252 5.53 7.66 16.50
CA GLN A 252 6.35 8.52 17.38
C GLN A 252 5.54 9.32 18.41
N CYS A 253 4.25 9.50 18.18
CA CYS A 253 3.31 10.08 19.15
C CYS A 253 2.65 9.03 20.06
N GLY A 254 3.06 7.75 19.98
CA GLY A 254 2.58 6.68 20.84
C GLY A 254 1.15 6.21 20.54
N PHE A 255 0.62 6.50 19.36
CA PHE A 255 -0.76 6.11 19.00
C PHE A 255 -0.90 4.66 18.56
N LYS A 256 0.19 3.98 18.23
CA LYS A 256 0.16 2.58 17.77
C LYS A 256 -0.54 1.67 18.79
N GLY A 257 -1.66 1.07 18.39
CA GLY A 257 -2.49 0.25 19.28
C GLY A 257 -3.37 1.04 20.26
N MET A 258 -3.30 2.38 20.27
CA MET A 258 -4.17 3.21 21.12
C MET A 258 -5.63 3.02 20.75
N ARG A 259 -6.48 2.86 21.77
CA ARG A 259 -7.93 2.74 21.65
C ARG A 259 -8.64 3.95 22.25
N LEU A 260 -9.71 4.39 21.59
CA LEU A 260 -10.65 5.37 22.09
C LEU A 260 -12.08 4.92 21.76
N GLY A 261 -12.87 4.61 22.80
CA GLY A 261 -14.15 3.92 22.57
C GLY A 261 -13.99 2.60 21.83
N GLY A 262 -14.77 2.38 20.78
CA GLY A 262 -14.66 1.22 19.89
C GLY A 262 -13.58 1.35 18.80
N ALA A 263 -13.04 2.55 18.58
CA ALA A 263 -12.02 2.82 17.59
C ALA A 263 -10.59 2.52 18.08
N GLN A 264 -9.71 2.05 17.19
CA GLN A 264 -8.31 1.78 17.52
C GLN A 264 -7.39 2.15 16.35
N VAL A 265 -6.23 2.74 16.63
CA VAL A 265 -5.10 2.78 15.69
C VAL A 265 -4.53 1.37 15.58
N TYR A 266 -4.52 0.82 14.37
CA TYR A 266 -4.17 -0.58 14.15
C TYR A 266 -2.71 -0.88 14.56
N PRO A 267 -2.45 -1.92 15.39
CA PRO A 267 -1.12 -2.16 15.93
C PRO A 267 -0.04 -2.45 14.88
N ASN A 268 -0.40 -3.09 13.76
CA ASN A 268 0.56 -3.46 12.73
C ASN A 268 0.77 -2.36 11.67
N GLN A 269 -0.16 -1.38 11.61
CA GLN A 269 -0.07 -0.24 10.68
C GLN A 269 -0.72 1.01 11.30
N PRO A 270 0.07 1.92 11.88
CA PRO A 270 -0.45 3.10 12.59
C PRO A 270 -1.27 4.06 11.72
N LEU A 271 -1.15 3.95 10.39
CA LEU A 271 -1.94 4.76 9.45
C LEU A 271 -3.40 4.30 9.35
N VAL A 272 -3.75 3.13 9.89
CA VAL A 272 -5.07 2.53 9.77
C VAL A 272 -5.84 2.67 11.08
N ILE A 273 -7.07 3.22 11.01
CA ILE A 273 -8.02 3.20 12.13
C ILE A 273 -9.03 2.08 11.87
N VAL A 274 -9.25 1.26 12.90
CA VAL A 274 -10.14 0.09 12.83
C VAL A 274 -11.29 0.20 13.83
N ASN A 275 -12.41 -0.46 13.50
CA ASN A 275 -13.48 -0.78 14.43
C ASN A 275 -13.07 -2.01 15.25
N ALA A 276 -12.38 -1.80 16.37
CA ALA A 276 -11.75 -2.86 17.14
C ALA A 276 -12.73 -3.70 17.96
N THR A 277 -13.91 -3.17 18.27
CA THR A 277 -14.95 -3.83 19.09
C THR A 277 -16.09 -4.39 18.23
N GLY A 278 -16.19 -3.98 16.97
CA GLY A 278 -17.30 -4.32 16.08
C GLY A 278 -18.48 -3.35 16.17
N ASP A 279 -18.53 -2.52 17.22
CA ASP A 279 -19.60 -1.57 17.52
C ASP A 279 -19.11 -0.12 17.67
N ALA A 280 -17.91 0.20 17.17
CA ALA A 280 -17.38 1.58 17.15
C ALA A 280 -18.36 2.52 16.45
N THR A 281 -18.66 3.62 17.10
CA THR A 281 -19.50 4.67 16.53
C THR A 281 -18.69 5.61 15.63
N PRO A 282 -19.32 6.33 14.68
CA PRO A 282 -18.64 7.39 13.93
C PRO A 282 -17.95 8.41 14.84
N GLN A 283 -18.55 8.71 16.01
CA GLN A 283 -18.00 9.64 16.99
C GLN A 283 -16.69 9.13 17.61
N ASP A 284 -16.55 7.83 17.85
CA ASP A 284 -15.31 7.23 18.33
C ASP A 284 -14.18 7.41 17.29
N ILE A 285 -14.49 7.16 16.02
CA ILE A 285 -13.53 7.33 14.90
C ILE A 285 -13.10 8.80 14.81
N ILE A 286 -14.07 9.74 14.77
CA ILE A 286 -13.80 11.18 14.66
C ILE A 286 -13.02 11.70 15.87
N ALA A 287 -13.33 11.21 17.08
CA ALA A 287 -12.62 11.60 18.29
C ALA A 287 -11.16 11.12 18.26
N LEU A 288 -10.90 9.89 17.81
CA LEU A 288 -9.56 9.34 17.66
C LEU A 288 -8.78 10.08 16.56
N GLU A 289 -9.42 10.33 15.41
CA GLU A 289 -8.86 11.13 14.30
C GLU A 289 -8.39 12.50 14.79
N ARG A 290 -9.27 13.27 15.46
CA ARG A 290 -8.95 14.61 15.98
C ARG A 290 -7.78 14.55 16.94
N ARG A 291 -7.78 13.60 17.86
CA ARG A 291 -6.70 13.44 18.83
C ARG A 291 -5.36 13.18 18.15
N VAL A 292 -5.33 12.37 17.08
CA VAL A 292 -4.12 12.14 16.28
C VAL A 292 -3.68 13.43 15.61
N ILE A 293 -4.60 14.15 14.94
CA ILE A 293 -4.30 15.41 14.26
C ILE A 293 -3.73 16.44 15.21
N ASP A 294 -4.42 16.69 16.34
CA ASP A 294 -4.03 17.70 17.31
C ASP A 294 -2.64 17.41 17.91
N THR A 295 -2.39 16.15 18.29
CA THR A 295 -1.09 15.76 18.87
C THR A 295 0.06 15.92 17.87
N ILE A 296 -0.17 15.58 16.59
CA ILE A 296 0.86 15.72 15.54
C ILE A 296 1.07 17.21 15.20
N GLN A 297 0.00 18.01 15.19
CA GLN A 297 0.09 19.45 15.04
C GLN A 297 0.91 20.09 16.15
N ASP A 298 0.66 19.70 17.40
CA ASP A 298 1.37 20.22 18.57
C ASP A 298 2.87 19.83 18.55
N LYS A 299 3.18 18.56 18.18
CA LYS A 299 4.55 18.06 18.21
C LYS A 299 5.37 18.48 17.01
N TYR A 300 4.80 18.45 15.81
CA TYR A 300 5.53 18.62 14.55
C TYR A 300 5.12 19.87 13.75
N GLY A 301 4.08 20.60 14.17
CA GLY A 301 3.53 21.73 13.42
C GLY A 301 2.88 21.32 12.09
N ILE A 302 2.42 20.07 11.98
CA ILE A 302 1.84 19.51 10.77
C ILE A 302 0.39 19.12 11.02
N THR A 303 -0.54 19.67 10.25
CA THR A 303 -1.92 19.20 10.21
C THR A 303 -2.04 18.01 9.27
N LEU A 304 -2.35 16.83 9.79
CA LEU A 304 -2.66 15.66 8.95
C LEU A 304 -4.03 15.83 8.29
N HIS A 305 -4.13 15.42 7.03
CA HIS A 305 -5.39 15.42 6.29
C HIS A 305 -5.89 13.99 6.11
N PRO A 306 -7.17 13.70 6.47
CA PRO A 306 -7.77 12.39 6.23
C PRO A 306 -7.96 12.15 4.72
N GLU A 307 -7.78 10.89 4.29
CA GLU A 307 -8.17 10.43 2.94
C GLU A 307 -9.65 10.04 2.89
N VAL A 308 -10.22 9.72 4.05
CA VAL A 308 -11.63 9.34 4.20
C VAL A 308 -12.53 10.56 4.18
N GLU A 309 -13.72 10.43 3.59
CA GLU A 309 -14.75 11.47 3.63
C GLU A 309 -15.75 11.15 4.76
N HIS A 310 -16.09 12.15 5.54
CA HIS A 310 -17.20 12.08 6.51
C HIS A 310 -18.49 12.39 5.76
N VAL A 311 -19.48 11.50 5.81
CA VAL A 311 -20.79 11.60 5.16
C VAL A 311 -21.90 11.64 6.18
#